data_429175f0b8d22c03b20df952d206b043
#
_entry.id   429175f0b8d22c03b20df952d206b043
#
_cell.length_a   1.000
_cell.length_b   1.000
_cell.length_c   1.000
_cell.angle_alpha   90.00
_cell.angle_beta   90.00
_cell.angle_gamma   90.00
#
_symmetry.space_group_name_H-M   'P 1'
#
loop_
_entity.id
_entity.type
_entity.pdbx_description
1 polymer ?
#
loop_
_entity_poly.entity_id
_entity_poly.type
_entity_poly.pdbx_seq_one_letter_code
_entity_poly.pdbx_strand_id
1 'polypeptide(L)'
;YKEDTIKLGTANVTLSNNNYIYDGKEKKPDVTVKYGYATLQQGTDYTVEYSNNVKAGTATVTIKGTGIYSGTVSKNFEIKEALYTVYGYQVVINGNFDLKYYIDLSKEAANDTDAYIEFKVGDRIQKVKQRETSNGHYVYTCEVPVAQIGDKVTATLHYKDKSYALTQYSVKDYLNTIVQNKDKKEEYGKAADIASAILNYGARAQLYFGYKTDSLVYSALPDAEIKKVDSILAQDIKNAITNKESGNLENNDFKYYGASLVCKSDTGMKLYFENKNIHSLKEIEKKYDISVKDCKK
;
A
#
# COMPACT_ATOMS: atom_id res chain seq x y z
N TYR A 1 -8.14 32.85 -60.50
CA TYR A 1 -8.52 31.43 -60.44
C TYR A 1 -8.78 31.09 -58.99
N LYS A 2 -10.01 30.70 -58.65
CA LYS A 2 -10.31 30.14 -57.33
C LYS A 2 -9.90 28.67 -57.43
N GLU A 3 -8.79 28.29 -56.76
CA GLU A 3 -8.43 26.88 -56.70
C GLU A 3 -9.56 26.11 -56.00
N ASP A 4 -10.09 25.11 -56.66
CA ASP A 4 -11.10 24.23 -56.11
C ASP A 4 -10.43 23.40 -54.99
N THR A 5 -10.77 23.71 -53.74
CA THR A 5 -10.24 22.97 -52.58
C THR A 5 -11.01 21.68 -52.36
N ILE A 6 -10.28 20.63 -52.00
CA ILE A 6 -10.85 19.32 -51.65
C ILE A 6 -11.40 19.41 -50.22
N LYS A 7 -12.68 19.09 -50.03
CA LYS A 7 -13.34 19.12 -48.71
C LYS A 7 -13.05 17.85 -47.92
N LEU A 8 -12.51 17.98 -46.71
CA LEU A 8 -12.23 16.86 -45.81
C LEU A 8 -13.46 16.17 -45.21
N GLY A 9 -14.68 16.68 -45.42
CA GLY A 9 -15.89 16.13 -44.80
C GLY A 9 -16.16 14.64 -45.07
N THR A 10 -15.57 14.06 -46.14
CA THR A 10 -15.65 12.63 -46.48
C THR A 10 -14.36 11.86 -46.17
N ALA A 11 -13.37 12.48 -45.53
CA ALA A 11 -12.12 11.83 -45.17
C ALA A 11 -12.34 10.79 -44.07
N ASN A 12 -11.64 9.68 -44.19
CA ASN A 12 -11.62 8.65 -43.16
C ASN A 12 -10.54 8.99 -42.10
N VAL A 13 -11.02 9.24 -40.89
CA VAL A 13 -10.14 9.56 -39.74
C VAL A 13 -10.06 8.37 -38.79
N THR A 14 -8.82 7.92 -38.49
CA THR A 14 -8.53 6.85 -37.53
C THR A 14 -7.65 7.40 -36.45
N LEU A 15 -7.96 7.05 -35.19
CA LEU A 15 -7.17 7.38 -34.02
C LEU A 15 -6.38 6.13 -33.58
N SER A 16 -5.16 6.32 -33.11
CA SER A 16 -4.32 5.23 -32.58
C SER A 16 -4.94 4.54 -31.34
N ASN A 17 -5.75 5.29 -30.57
CA ASN A 17 -6.52 4.78 -29.44
C ASN A 17 -7.80 5.60 -29.25
N ASN A 18 -8.92 4.93 -28.95
CA ASN A 18 -10.21 5.56 -28.72
C ASN A 18 -10.66 5.51 -27.25
N ASN A 19 -9.90 4.84 -26.36
CA ASN A 19 -10.26 4.68 -24.95
C ASN A 19 -9.02 4.88 -24.09
N TYR A 20 -9.10 5.83 -23.18
CA TYR A 20 -8.06 6.15 -22.21
C TYR A 20 -8.60 6.03 -20.80
N ILE A 21 -7.68 5.88 -19.83
CA ILE A 21 -7.98 6.03 -18.41
C ILE A 21 -7.47 7.41 -17.95
N TYR A 22 -8.28 8.09 -17.18
CA TYR A 22 -7.89 9.36 -16.55
C TYR A 22 -6.69 9.21 -15.63
N ASP A 23 -5.68 10.04 -15.84
CA ASP A 23 -4.45 10.10 -15.03
C ASP A 23 -3.99 11.54 -14.79
N GLY A 24 -4.87 12.51 -15.06
CA GLY A 24 -4.58 13.93 -14.94
C GLY A 24 -3.75 14.54 -16.09
N LYS A 25 -3.35 13.73 -17.07
CA LYS A 25 -2.52 14.16 -18.21
C LYS A 25 -3.36 14.26 -19.49
N GLU A 26 -2.90 15.14 -20.39
CA GLU A 26 -3.50 15.25 -21.73
C GLU A 26 -3.42 13.91 -22.50
N LYS A 27 -4.50 13.57 -23.17
CA LYS A 27 -4.56 12.45 -24.11
C LYS A 27 -4.55 12.98 -25.54
N LYS A 28 -3.55 12.56 -26.30
CA LYS A 28 -3.33 12.98 -27.69
C LYS A 28 -3.08 11.74 -28.56
N PRO A 29 -4.15 11.01 -28.96
CA PRO A 29 -3.99 9.91 -29.90
C PRO A 29 -3.40 10.38 -31.23
N ASP A 30 -2.55 9.59 -31.84
CA ASP A 30 -2.11 9.84 -33.20
C ASP A 30 -3.27 9.76 -34.16
N VAL A 31 -3.28 10.66 -35.14
CA VAL A 31 -4.36 10.82 -36.13
C VAL A 31 -3.86 10.38 -37.48
N THR A 32 -4.56 9.45 -38.09
CA THR A 32 -4.37 9.11 -39.53
C THR A 32 -5.56 9.56 -40.31
N VAL A 33 -5.35 10.37 -41.36
CA VAL A 33 -6.39 10.86 -42.26
C VAL A 33 -6.16 10.28 -43.63
N LYS A 34 -7.19 9.64 -44.19
CA LYS A 34 -7.21 9.13 -45.57
C LYS A 34 -8.31 9.78 -46.39
N TYR A 35 -7.97 10.25 -47.58
CA TYR A 35 -8.92 10.73 -48.54
C TYR A 35 -8.81 9.90 -49.82
N GLY A 36 -9.80 9.08 -50.09
CA GLY A 36 -9.71 8.05 -51.13
C GLY A 36 -8.56 7.07 -50.80
N TYR A 37 -7.62 6.91 -51.72
CA TYR A 37 -6.42 6.07 -51.54
C TYR A 37 -5.22 6.82 -50.95
N ALA A 38 -5.31 8.14 -50.83
CA ALA A 38 -4.21 8.97 -50.33
C ALA A 38 -4.23 9.04 -48.81
N THR A 39 -3.04 8.86 -48.17
CA THR A 39 -2.83 9.20 -46.77
C THR A 39 -2.30 10.62 -46.70
N LEU A 40 -3.01 11.47 -45.99
CA LEU A 40 -2.68 12.89 -45.82
C LEU A 40 -1.59 13.09 -44.75
N GLN A 41 -0.81 14.15 -44.90
CA GLN A 41 0.29 14.49 -44.01
C GLN A 41 -0.12 15.61 -43.03
N GLN A 42 0.03 15.36 -41.75
CA GLN A 42 -0.17 16.38 -40.70
C GLN A 42 0.87 17.50 -40.86
N GLY A 43 0.44 18.72 -40.69
CA GLY A 43 1.29 19.92 -40.87
C GLY A 43 1.35 20.45 -42.31
N THR A 44 1.07 19.60 -43.29
CA THR A 44 1.02 20.00 -44.72
C THR A 44 -0.42 20.02 -45.22
N ASP A 45 -1.15 18.91 -45.10
CA ASP A 45 -2.48 18.73 -45.64
C ASP A 45 -3.58 19.04 -44.62
N TYR A 46 -3.24 18.90 -43.31
CA TYR A 46 -4.16 19.19 -42.20
C TYR A 46 -3.44 19.53 -40.92
N THR A 47 -4.17 20.18 -40.01
CA THR A 47 -3.78 20.41 -38.61
C THR A 47 -4.72 19.63 -37.68
N VAL A 48 -4.26 19.37 -36.45
CA VAL A 48 -5.00 18.65 -35.40
C VAL A 48 -5.11 19.50 -34.17
N GLU A 49 -6.31 19.60 -33.62
CA GLU A 49 -6.60 20.22 -32.32
C GLU A 49 -7.34 19.24 -31.43
N TYR A 50 -7.02 19.27 -30.12
CA TYR A 50 -7.66 18.43 -29.12
C TYR A 50 -8.46 19.31 -28.16
N SER A 51 -9.64 18.84 -27.76
CA SER A 51 -10.46 19.50 -26.76
C SER A 51 -11.03 18.47 -25.78
N ASN A 52 -11.22 18.90 -24.52
CA ASN A 52 -11.69 18.06 -23.40
C ASN A 52 -10.82 16.80 -23.17
N ASN A 53 -9.56 16.85 -23.54
CA ASN A 53 -8.66 15.70 -23.61
C ASN A 53 -7.84 15.46 -22.34
N VAL A 54 -8.23 16.06 -21.21
CA VAL A 54 -7.59 15.88 -19.89
C VAL A 54 -8.51 15.18 -18.91
N LYS A 55 -9.76 15.64 -18.79
CA LYS A 55 -10.72 15.11 -17.81
C LYS A 55 -11.46 13.88 -18.33
N ALA A 56 -11.95 13.05 -17.42
CA ALA A 56 -12.85 11.95 -17.77
C ALA A 56 -14.10 12.49 -18.50
N GLY A 57 -14.51 11.78 -19.54
CA GLY A 57 -15.60 12.15 -20.44
C GLY A 57 -15.24 11.97 -21.89
N THR A 58 -16.06 12.51 -22.78
CA THR A 58 -15.82 12.49 -24.24
C THR A 58 -14.88 13.62 -24.62
N ALA A 59 -13.72 13.25 -25.16
CA ALA A 59 -12.77 14.16 -25.78
C ALA A 59 -12.96 14.19 -27.29
N THR A 60 -12.54 15.27 -27.92
CA THR A 60 -12.72 15.48 -29.37
C THR A 60 -11.38 15.84 -30.00
N VAL A 61 -11.09 15.18 -31.12
CA VAL A 61 -10.04 15.56 -32.06
C VAL A 61 -10.71 16.29 -33.23
N THR A 62 -10.22 17.46 -33.54
CA THR A 62 -10.67 18.28 -34.68
C THR A 62 -9.54 18.37 -35.70
N ILE A 63 -9.81 17.90 -36.90
CA ILE A 63 -8.89 17.91 -38.04
C ILE A 63 -9.35 19.04 -38.98
N LYS A 64 -8.46 19.97 -39.26
CA LYS A 64 -8.71 21.11 -40.15
C LYS A 64 -7.81 21.02 -41.37
N GLY A 65 -8.41 20.99 -42.55
CA GLY A 65 -7.69 20.97 -43.84
C GLY A 65 -6.87 22.22 -44.07
N THR A 66 -5.70 22.04 -44.69
CA THR A 66 -4.76 23.10 -45.08
C THR A 66 -4.29 22.86 -46.52
N GLY A 67 -3.66 23.86 -47.14
CA GLY A 67 -3.24 23.78 -48.55
C GLY A 67 -4.40 23.59 -49.51
N ILE A 68 -4.34 22.51 -50.28
CA ILE A 68 -5.41 22.17 -51.23
C ILE A 68 -6.64 21.55 -50.54
N TYR A 69 -6.53 21.20 -49.24
CA TYR A 69 -7.63 20.64 -48.46
C TYR A 69 -8.33 21.73 -47.65
N SER A 70 -9.65 21.61 -47.50
CA SER A 70 -10.47 22.58 -46.77
C SER A 70 -11.52 21.89 -45.93
N GLY A 71 -12.08 22.63 -44.97
CA GLY A 71 -13.11 22.14 -44.07
C GLY A 71 -12.56 21.43 -42.85
N THR A 72 -13.47 20.93 -42.03
CA THR A 72 -13.16 20.36 -40.74
C THR A 72 -13.89 19.04 -40.59
N VAL A 73 -13.21 18.05 -39.98
CA VAL A 73 -13.81 16.80 -39.54
C VAL A 73 -13.40 16.54 -38.08
N SER A 74 -14.33 16.03 -37.30
CA SER A 74 -14.08 15.73 -35.89
C SER A 74 -14.26 14.26 -35.60
N LYS A 75 -13.48 13.74 -34.63
CA LYS A 75 -13.56 12.39 -34.11
C LYS A 75 -13.54 12.42 -32.60
N ASN A 76 -14.40 11.65 -31.96
CA ASN A 76 -14.44 11.53 -30.51
C ASN A 76 -13.64 10.33 -30.04
N PHE A 77 -13.09 10.45 -28.82
CA PHE A 77 -12.53 9.35 -28.04
C PHE A 77 -12.94 9.49 -26.57
N GLU A 78 -12.85 8.44 -25.78
CA GLU A 78 -13.34 8.42 -24.43
C GLU A 78 -12.18 8.38 -23.41
N ILE A 79 -12.29 9.19 -22.36
CA ILE A 79 -11.42 9.13 -21.18
C ILE A 79 -12.30 8.66 -20.02
N LYS A 80 -12.08 7.44 -19.56
CA LYS A 80 -12.82 6.84 -18.44
C LYS A 80 -12.19 7.21 -17.11
N GLU A 81 -13.02 7.36 -16.08
CA GLU A 81 -12.51 7.48 -14.72
C GLU A 81 -11.67 6.24 -14.37
N ALA A 82 -10.58 6.46 -13.63
CA ALA A 82 -9.84 5.36 -13.04
C ALA A 82 -10.74 4.69 -12.00
N LEU A 83 -10.75 3.35 -11.99
CA LEU A 83 -11.49 2.59 -10.97
C LEU A 83 -11.00 2.95 -9.56
N TYR A 84 -9.69 3.16 -9.43
CA TYR A 84 -9.03 3.60 -8.20
C TYR A 84 -7.76 4.40 -8.53
N THR A 85 -7.34 5.21 -7.57
CA THR A 85 -6.02 5.87 -7.60
C THR A 85 -5.44 5.81 -6.18
N VAL A 86 -4.21 5.36 -6.04
CA VAL A 86 -3.50 5.43 -4.76
C VAL A 86 -2.94 6.85 -4.63
N TYR A 87 -3.52 7.62 -3.72
CA TYR A 87 -3.12 9.00 -3.45
C TYR A 87 -1.84 9.09 -2.62
N GLY A 88 -1.68 8.20 -1.64
CA GLY A 88 -0.50 8.21 -0.79
C GLY A 88 -0.54 7.17 0.33
N TYR A 89 0.44 7.27 1.20
CA TYR A 89 0.65 6.35 2.31
C TYR A 89 0.94 7.12 3.59
N GLN A 90 0.59 6.51 4.71
CA GLN A 90 0.97 6.98 6.04
C GLN A 90 1.31 5.79 6.92
N VAL A 91 2.31 5.93 7.77
CA VAL A 91 2.59 4.97 8.84
C VAL A 91 2.13 5.57 10.17
N VAL A 92 1.32 4.80 10.90
CA VAL A 92 0.87 5.14 12.24
C VAL A 92 1.36 4.05 13.19
N ILE A 93 1.83 4.45 14.36
CA ILE A 93 2.26 3.54 15.42
C ILE A 93 1.21 3.59 16.51
N ASN A 94 0.46 2.50 16.64
CA ASN A 94 -0.60 2.36 17.63
C ASN A 94 -0.57 0.95 18.24
N GLY A 95 0.53 0.63 18.91
CA GLY A 95 0.84 -0.73 19.38
C GLY A 95 1.38 -1.64 18.27
N ASN A 96 0.90 -1.49 17.05
CA ASN A 96 1.41 -2.11 15.82
C ASN A 96 1.91 -1.04 14.85
N PHE A 97 2.47 -1.46 13.71
CA PHE A 97 2.74 -0.56 12.58
C PHE A 97 1.57 -0.65 11.61
N ASP A 98 0.76 0.39 11.56
CA ASP A 98 -0.34 0.53 10.64
C ASP A 98 0.13 1.23 9.38
N LEU A 99 0.21 0.50 8.26
CA LEU A 99 0.45 1.10 6.95
C LEU A 99 -0.91 1.45 6.33
N LYS A 100 -1.19 2.75 6.28
CA LYS A 100 -2.44 3.29 5.72
C LYS A 100 -2.25 3.62 4.25
N TYR A 101 -3.18 3.16 3.43
CA TYR A 101 -3.33 3.46 2.02
C TYR A 101 -4.46 4.47 1.86
N TYR A 102 -4.16 5.63 1.29
CA TYR A 102 -5.13 6.64 0.89
C TYR A 102 -5.50 6.40 -0.56
N ILE A 103 -6.76 6.10 -0.82
CA ILE A 103 -7.22 5.63 -2.13
C ILE A 103 -8.45 6.42 -2.54
N ASP A 104 -8.43 6.93 -3.77
CA ASP A 104 -9.62 7.43 -4.43
C ASP A 104 -10.25 6.28 -5.22
N LEU A 105 -11.53 6.09 -5.06
CA LEU A 105 -12.32 5.11 -5.80
C LEU A 105 -13.26 5.82 -6.76
N SER A 106 -13.51 5.22 -7.92
CA SER A 106 -14.62 5.66 -8.77
C SER A 106 -15.93 5.61 -7.98
N LYS A 107 -16.90 6.44 -8.36
CA LYS A 107 -18.20 6.47 -7.70
C LYS A 107 -18.87 5.10 -7.63
N GLU A 108 -18.69 4.28 -8.66
CA GLU A 108 -19.24 2.92 -8.71
C GLU A 108 -18.57 1.98 -7.71
N ALA A 109 -17.22 2.01 -7.61
CA ALA A 109 -16.48 1.20 -6.65
C ALA A 109 -16.68 1.70 -5.20
N ALA A 110 -16.86 3.00 -5.02
CA ALA A 110 -17.14 3.60 -3.72
C ALA A 110 -18.51 3.19 -3.17
N ASN A 111 -19.50 3.00 -4.03
CA ASN A 111 -20.85 2.59 -3.64
C ASN A 111 -21.02 1.07 -3.49
N ASP A 112 -20.04 0.28 -3.91
CA ASP A 112 -20.07 -1.17 -3.75
C ASP A 112 -19.64 -1.56 -2.32
N THR A 113 -20.57 -2.08 -1.54
CA THR A 113 -20.35 -2.51 -0.14
C THR A 113 -19.59 -3.83 -0.05
N ASP A 114 -19.49 -4.57 -1.14
CA ASP A 114 -18.75 -5.84 -1.19
C ASP A 114 -17.30 -5.66 -1.67
N ALA A 115 -16.97 -4.49 -2.22
CA ALA A 115 -15.60 -4.16 -2.56
C ALA A 115 -14.71 -4.11 -1.30
N TYR A 116 -13.55 -4.74 -1.37
CA TYR A 116 -12.59 -4.78 -0.27
C TYR A 116 -11.16 -4.75 -0.79
N ILE A 117 -10.23 -4.39 0.10
CA ILE A 117 -8.80 -4.55 -0.16
C ILE A 117 -8.28 -5.75 0.63
N GLU A 118 -7.60 -6.63 -0.09
CA GLU A 118 -6.81 -7.70 0.48
C GLU A 118 -5.35 -7.25 0.56
N PHE A 119 -4.83 -7.21 1.79
CA PHE A 119 -3.41 -6.97 2.05
C PHE A 119 -2.72 -8.29 2.35
N LYS A 120 -1.53 -8.46 1.78
CA LYS A 120 -0.65 -9.57 2.10
C LYS A 120 0.73 -9.04 2.49
N VAL A 121 1.21 -9.45 3.67
CA VAL A 121 2.57 -9.18 4.17
C VAL A 121 3.14 -10.48 4.74
N GLY A 122 4.25 -10.98 4.14
CA GLY A 122 4.69 -12.35 4.39
C GLY A 122 3.58 -13.34 4.06
N ASP A 123 3.25 -14.21 5.03
CA ASP A 123 2.16 -15.19 4.89
C ASP A 123 0.82 -14.68 5.44
N ARG A 124 0.82 -13.51 6.06
CA ARG A 124 -0.39 -12.91 6.65
C ARG A 124 -1.26 -12.25 5.60
N ILE A 125 -2.54 -12.59 5.60
CA ILE A 125 -3.56 -11.99 4.74
C ILE A 125 -4.58 -11.26 5.61
N GLN A 126 -4.90 -10.02 5.22
CA GLN A 126 -5.88 -9.17 5.88
C GLN A 126 -6.88 -8.67 4.83
N LYS A 127 -8.18 -8.92 5.05
CA LYS A 127 -9.25 -8.43 4.18
C LYS A 127 -9.94 -7.25 4.86
N VAL A 128 -9.87 -6.09 4.25
CA VAL A 128 -10.40 -4.85 4.80
C VAL A 128 -11.55 -4.35 3.93
N LYS A 129 -12.77 -4.54 4.40
CA LYS A 129 -14.00 -4.01 3.79
C LYS A 129 -14.32 -2.62 4.29
N GLN A 130 -14.14 -2.40 5.61
CA GLN A 130 -14.47 -1.13 6.25
C GLN A 130 -13.47 -0.06 5.84
N ARG A 131 -14.00 1.08 5.44
CA ARG A 131 -13.24 2.24 4.99
C ARG A 131 -13.49 3.39 5.94
N GLU A 132 -12.41 4.00 6.37
CA GLU A 132 -12.45 5.33 6.97
C GLU A 132 -12.31 6.37 5.85
N THR A 133 -12.70 7.59 6.11
CA THR A 133 -12.42 8.72 5.21
C THR A 133 -11.55 9.74 5.92
N SER A 134 -10.54 10.22 5.23
CA SER A 134 -9.67 11.28 5.73
C SER A 134 -9.26 12.19 4.57
N ASN A 135 -9.47 13.49 4.73
CA ASN A 135 -9.15 14.50 3.71
C ASN A 135 -9.74 14.22 2.32
N GLY A 136 -10.94 13.60 2.28
CA GLY A 136 -11.62 13.26 1.03
C GLY A 136 -11.20 11.93 0.39
N HIS A 137 -10.24 11.22 0.97
CA HIS A 137 -9.77 9.92 0.49
C HIS A 137 -10.31 8.79 1.36
N TYR A 138 -10.51 7.61 0.79
CA TYR A 138 -10.75 6.38 1.53
C TYR A 138 -9.44 5.87 2.12
N VAL A 139 -9.49 5.44 3.38
CA VAL A 139 -8.32 4.94 4.09
C VAL A 139 -8.51 3.45 4.39
N TYR A 140 -7.56 2.65 3.93
CA TYR A 140 -7.48 1.22 4.22
C TYR A 140 -6.19 0.94 4.99
N THR A 141 -6.30 0.26 6.11
CA THR A 141 -5.19 0.03 7.01
C THR A 141 -4.73 -1.42 6.95
N CYS A 142 -3.42 -1.62 6.75
CA CYS A 142 -2.73 -2.90 6.87
C CYS A 142 -1.88 -2.89 8.14
N GLU A 143 -2.12 -3.80 9.05
CA GLU A 143 -1.23 -4.03 10.19
C GLU A 143 0.02 -4.79 9.73
N VAL A 144 1.20 -4.22 10.02
CA VAL A 144 2.49 -4.79 9.66
C VAL A 144 3.26 -5.18 10.93
N PRO A 145 3.63 -6.47 11.10
CA PRO A 145 4.46 -6.88 12.20
C PRO A 145 5.81 -6.18 12.20
N VAL A 146 6.34 -5.84 13.38
CA VAL A 146 7.60 -5.08 13.51
C VAL A 146 8.79 -5.71 12.78
N ALA A 147 8.92 -7.03 12.80
CA ALA A 147 9.98 -7.74 12.08
C ALA A 147 9.79 -7.74 10.55
N GLN A 148 8.61 -7.37 10.07
CA GLN A 148 8.23 -7.37 8.65
C GLN A 148 8.09 -5.96 8.07
N ILE A 149 8.52 -4.92 8.78
CA ILE A 149 8.42 -3.53 8.28
C ILE A 149 9.19 -3.28 6.98
N GLY A 150 10.14 -4.17 6.65
CA GLY A 150 10.87 -4.16 5.38
C GLY A 150 10.15 -4.88 4.24
N ASP A 151 9.15 -5.68 4.54
CA ASP A 151 8.45 -6.45 3.53
C ASP A 151 7.48 -5.57 2.75
N LYS A 152 7.43 -5.79 1.44
CA LYS A 152 6.45 -5.14 0.59
C LYS A 152 5.06 -5.70 0.92
N VAL A 153 4.15 -4.81 1.28
CA VAL A 153 2.74 -5.14 1.38
C VAL A 153 2.19 -5.20 -0.04
N THR A 154 1.65 -6.35 -0.41
CA THR A 154 0.85 -6.49 -1.62
C THR A 154 -0.58 -6.12 -1.27
N ALA A 155 -1.14 -5.16 -1.98
CA ALA A 155 -2.53 -4.73 -1.82
C ALA A 155 -3.29 -5.00 -3.10
N THR A 156 -4.46 -5.63 -2.99
CA THR A 156 -5.32 -5.98 -4.13
C THR A 156 -6.74 -5.50 -3.86
N LEU A 157 -7.26 -4.64 -4.72
CA LEU A 157 -8.67 -4.25 -4.70
C LEU A 157 -9.50 -5.34 -5.36
N HIS A 158 -10.42 -5.91 -4.62
CA HIS A 158 -11.46 -6.81 -5.12
C HIS A 158 -12.74 -6.01 -5.34
N TYR A 159 -13.20 -5.98 -6.58
CA TYR A 159 -14.39 -5.24 -6.99
C TYR A 159 -15.16 -6.06 -8.02
N LYS A 160 -16.41 -6.41 -7.71
CA LYS A 160 -17.19 -7.39 -8.48
C LYS A 160 -16.38 -8.69 -8.63
N ASP A 161 -16.34 -9.28 -9.80
CA ASP A 161 -15.62 -10.53 -10.07
C ASP A 161 -14.15 -10.32 -10.51
N LYS A 162 -13.59 -9.13 -10.23
CA LYS A 162 -12.25 -8.75 -10.68
C LYS A 162 -11.35 -8.34 -9.53
N SER A 163 -10.05 -8.55 -9.74
CA SER A 163 -8.98 -8.18 -8.82
C SER A 163 -8.02 -7.20 -9.49
N TYR A 164 -7.65 -6.15 -8.77
CA TYR A 164 -6.80 -5.08 -9.28
C TYR A 164 -5.64 -4.88 -8.31
N ALA A 165 -4.43 -5.13 -8.78
CA ALA A 165 -3.23 -4.94 -7.97
C ALA A 165 -2.93 -3.45 -7.78
N LEU A 166 -2.76 -3.03 -6.53
CA LEU A 166 -2.28 -1.71 -6.17
C LEU A 166 -0.74 -1.70 -6.14
N THR A 167 -0.16 -0.49 -6.09
CA THR A 167 1.29 -0.34 -5.93
C THR A 167 1.75 -0.97 -4.62
N GLN A 168 2.77 -1.83 -4.68
CA GLN A 168 3.38 -2.41 -3.48
C GLN A 168 4.18 -1.34 -2.73
N TYR A 169 4.01 -1.32 -1.42
CA TYR A 169 4.69 -0.37 -0.55
C TYR A 169 5.05 -1.03 0.78
N SER A 170 6.02 -0.48 1.52
CA SER A 170 6.40 -1.01 2.83
C SER A 170 6.53 0.12 3.85
N VAL A 171 6.50 -0.22 5.13
CA VAL A 171 6.82 0.72 6.21
C VAL A 171 8.25 1.27 6.02
N LYS A 172 9.20 0.41 5.62
CA LYS A 172 10.59 0.82 5.30
C LYS A 172 10.64 1.89 4.21
N ASP A 173 9.84 1.75 3.12
CA ASP A 173 9.84 2.75 2.05
C ASP A 173 9.39 4.13 2.56
N TYR A 174 8.33 4.15 3.39
CA TYR A 174 7.83 5.36 4.01
C TYR A 174 8.90 6.02 4.88
N LEU A 175 9.50 5.26 5.79
CA LEU A 175 10.54 5.76 6.71
C LEU A 175 11.78 6.24 5.94
N ASN A 176 12.22 5.50 4.93
CA ASN A 176 13.35 5.90 4.09
C ASN A 176 13.06 7.18 3.32
N THR A 177 11.81 7.41 2.87
CA THR A 177 11.42 8.66 2.23
C THR A 177 11.66 9.86 3.16
N ILE A 178 11.35 9.72 4.46
CA ILE A 178 11.59 10.76 5.46
C ILE A 178 13.08 10.98 5.66
N VAL A 179 13.84 9.91 5.90
CA VAL A 179 15.29 9.97 6.16
C VAL A 179 16.06 10.57 4.97
N GLN A 180 15.74 10.13 3.75
CA GLN A 180 16.44 10.58 2.53
C GLN A 180 16.08 12.01 2.12
N ASN A 181 14.96 12.54 2.58
CA ASN A 181 14.50 13.88 2.23
C ASN A 181 14.49 14.83 3.44
N LYS A 182 15.22 14.50 4.51
CA LYS A 182 15.26 15.27 5.75
C LYS A 182 15.60 16.75 5.55
N ASP A 183 16.45 17.05 4.57
CA ASP A 183 16.89 18.42 4.28
C ASP A 183 15.94 19.15 3.31
N LYS A 184 14.96 18.48 2.74
CA LYS A 184 14.02 19.05 1.75
C LYS A 184 12.74 19.60 2.37
N LYS A 185 12.38 19.11 3.56
CA LYS A 185 11.19 19.55 4.29
C LYS A 185 11.51 19.59 5.78
N GLU A 186 11.16 20.67 6.44
CA GLU A 186 11.38 20.86 7.89
C GLU A 186 10.75 19.73 8.71
N GLU A 187 9.54 19.31 8.34
CA GLU A 187 8.83 18.21 8.99
C GLU A 187 9.57 16.87 8.89
N TYR A 188 10.27 16.62 7.76
CA TYR A 188 11.10 15.43 7.58
C TYR A 188 12.38 15.50 8.40
N GLY A 189 12.99 16.68 8.54
CA GLY A 189 14.15 16.88 9.40
C GLY A 189 13.84 16.49 10.84
N LYS A 190 12.70 16.96 11.37
CA LYS A 190 12.24 16.63 12.73
C LYS A 190 11.89 15.13 12.91
N ALA A 191 11.39 14.48 11.85
CA ALA A 191 10.96 13.08 11.91
C ALA A 191 12.08 12.08 11.56
N ALA A 192 13.19 12.52 10.98
CA ALA A 192 14.23 11.63 10.46
C ALA A 192 14.91 10.75 11.54
N ASP A 193 15.13 11.32 12.71
CA ASP A 193 15.72 10.58 13.83
C ASP A 193 14.76 9.51 14.34
N ILE A 194 13.47 9.85 14.44
CA ILE A 194 12.42 8.89 14.80
C ILE A 194 12.31 7.79 13.75
N ALA A 195 12.31 8.15 12.47
CA ALA A 195 12.26 7.17 11.37
C ALA A 195 13.47 6.22 11.40
N SER A 196 14.66 6.74 11.66
CA SER A 196 15.87 5.95 11.81
C SER A 196 15.81 5.02 13.04
N ALA A 197 15.27 5.50 14.15
CA ALA A 197 15.07 4.69 15.34
C ALA A 197 14.07 3.55 15.11
N ILE A 198 13.00 3.80 14.34
CA ILE A 198 12.02 2.76 13.98
C ILE A 198 12.66 1.70 13.06
N LEU A 199 13.48 2.10 12.08
CA LEU A 199 14.21 1.16 11.23
C LEU A 199 15.18 0.29 12.07
N ASN A 200 15.89 0.90 13.01
CA ASN A 200 16.74 0.18 13.95
C ASN A 200 15.94 -0.82 14.80
N TYR A 201 14.81 -0.39 15.34
CA TYR A 201 13.91 -1.26 16.09
C TYR A 201 13.41 -2.45 15.24
N GLY A 202 13.05 -2.22 13.99
CA GLY A 202 12.67 -3.27 13.04
C GLY A 202 13.80 -4.28 12.82
N ALA A 203 15.03 -3.82 12.61
CA ALA A 203 16.20 -4.69 12.45
C ALA A 203 16.46 -5.55 13.71
N ARG A 204 16.34 -4.95 14.89
CA ARG A 204 16.45 -5.70 16.17
C ARG A 204 15.34 -6.73 16.33
N ALA A 205 14.12 -6.40 15.90
CA ALA A 205 13.01 -7.35 15.89
C ALA A 205 13.26 -8.50 14.89
N GLN A 206 13.84 -8.22 13.73
CA GLN A 206 14.23 -9.27 12.78
C GLN A 206 15.22 -10.26 13.44
N LEU A 207 16.24 -9.75 14.11
CA LEU A 207 17.21 -10.57 14.86
C LEU A 207 16.52 -11.36 15.97
N TYR A 208 15.69 -10.69 16.76
CA TYR A 208 14.98 -11.31 17.88
C TYR A 208 14.09 -12.47 17.44
N PHE A 209 13.32 -12.29 16.36
CA PHE A 209 12.42 -13.32 15.84
C PHE A 209 13.09 -14.27 14.83
N GLY A 210 14.39 -14.09 14.53
CA GLY A 210 15.10 -14.84 13.49
C GLY A 210 14.45 -14.69 12.10
N TYR A 211 13.96 -13.49 11.78
CA TYR A 211 13.26 -13.20 10.54
C TYR A 211 14.16 -12.45 9.56
N LYS A 212 14.51 -13.06 8.42
CA LYS A 212 15.34 -12.45 7.37
C LYS A 212 16.59 -11.76 7.94
N THR A 213 17.31 -12.45 8.83
CA THR A 213 18.46 -11.90 9.56
C THR A 213 19.65 -11.57 8.68
N ASP A 214 19.69 -12.11 7.49
CA ASP A 214 20.65 -11.82 6.42
C ASP A 214 20.31 -10.55 5.62
N SER A 215 19.12 -9.99 5.84
CA SER A 215 18.61 -8.82 5.11
C SER A 215 17.89 -7.86 6.06
N LEU A 216 18.63 -7.23 6.95
CA LEU A 216 18.08 -6.32 7.95
C LEU A 216 17.53 -5.04 7.31
N VAL A 217 16.44 -4.52 7.87
CA VAL A 217 15.83 -3.26 7.40
C VAL A 217 16.71 -2.04 7.67
N TYR A 218 17.60 -2.15 8.66
CA TYR A 218 18.59 -1.15 9.01
C TYR A 218 19.98 -1.77 8.95
N SER A 219 20.72 -1.44 7.90
CA SER A 219 22.04 -2.04 7.60
C SER A 219 23.19 -1.47 8.44
N ALA A 220 22.96 -0.39 9.19
CA ALA A 220 23.98 0.27 9.99
C ALA A 220 24.02 -0.21 11.46
N LEU A 221 23.42 -1.38 11.77
CA LEU A 221 23.57 -1.98 13.09
C LEU A 221 25.03 -2.46 13.26
N PRO A 222 25.77 -1.97 14.26
CA PRO A 222 27.12 -2.46 14.54
C PRO A 222 27.08 -3.94 14.88
N ASP A 223 28.08 -4.71 14.43
CA ASP A 223 28.22 -6.14 14.74
C ASP A 223 28.17 -6.44 16.26
N ALA A 224 28.71 -5.53 17.05
CA ALA A 224 28.66 -5.63 18.52
C ALA A 224 27.22 -5.56 19.06
N GLU A 225 26.32 -4.80 18.41
CA GLU A 225 24.92 -4.72 18.82
C GLU A 225 24.12 -5.92 18.34
N ILE A 226 24.45 -6.48 17.16
CA ILE A 226 23.87 -7.74 16.70
C ILE A 226 24.17 -8.86 17.70
N LYS A 227 25.44 -9.01 18.06
CA LYS A 227 25.88 -9.99 19.08
C LYS A 227 25.26 -9.76 20.46
N LYS A 228 25.02 -8.48 20.81
CA LYS A 228 24.36 -8.13 22.07
C LYS A 228 22.90 -8.55 22.08
N VAL A 229 22.18 -8.39 20.97
CA VAL A 229 20.79 -8.87 20.85
C VAL A 229 20.73 -10.38 21.01
N ASP A 230 21.61 -11.12 20.32
CA ASP A 230 21.70 -12.58 20.46
C ASP A 230 22.02 -13.01 21.90
N SER A 231 22.93 -12.30 22.59
CA SER A 231 23.31 -12.63 23.97
C SER A 231 22.18 -12.29 24.95
N ILE A 232 21.50 -11.16 24.80
CA ILE A 232 20.35 -10.77 25.62
C ILE A 232 19.22 -11.79 25.41
N LEU A 233 18.93 -12.16 24.18
CA LEU A 233 17.90 -13.12 23.86
C LEU A 233 18.19 -14.49 24.51
N ALA A 234 19.42 -14.99 24.34
CA ALA A 234 19.82 -16.24 24.95
C ALA A 234 19.75 -16.16 26.47
N GLN A 235 20.12 -15.03 27.07
CA GLN A 235 20.07 -14.82 28.50
C GLN A 235 18.63 -14.59 29.00
N ASP A 236 17.80 -13.84 28.28
CA ASP A 236 16.40 -13.63 28.64
C ASP A 236 15.59 -14.91 28.56
N ILE A 237 15.82 -15.73 27.51
CA ILE A 237 15.22 -17.06 27.43
C ILE A 237 15.73 -17.95 28.55
N LYS A 238 17.05 -17.96 28.83
CA LYS A 238 17.60 -18.66 29.98
C LYS A 238 16.99 -18.17 31.26
N ASN A 239 16.92 -16.86 31.48
CA ASN A 239 16.33 -16.25 32.67
C ASN A 239 14.83 -16.54 32.74
N ALA A 240 14.08 -16.50 31.64
CA ALA A 240 12.68 -16.90 31.62
C ALA A 240 12.45 -18.38 31.89
N ILE A 241 13.42 -19.23 31.51
CA ILE A 241 13.39 -20.68 31.78
C ILE A 241 13.97 -20.99 33.19
N THR A 242 14.99 -20.26 33.66
CA THR A 242 15.64 -20.47 34.94
C THR A 242 15.11 -19.61 36.08
N ASN A 243 14.44 -18.47 35.81
CA ASN A 243 13.60 -17.78 36.79
C ASN A 243 12.27 -18.52 36.99
N LYS A 244 12.42 -19.78 37.15
CA LYS A 244 11.67 -20.64 38.05
C LYS A 244 11.80 -20.19 39.53
N GLU A 245 12.38 -19.09 39.80
CA GLU A 245 12.23 -18.48 41.08
C GLU A 245 10.79 -18.01 41.15
N SER A 246 9.95 -19.04 41.37
CA SER A 246 9.48 -19.11 42.72
C SER A 246 9.19 -17.72 43.29
N GLY A 247 8.63 -16.82 42.52
CA GLY A 247 7.69 -15.91 43.13
C GLY A 247 6.68 -16.85 43.76
N ASN A 248 6.63 -16.92 45.03
CA ASN A 248 5.76 -17.78 45.77
C ASN A 248 4.33 -17.44 45.34
N LEU A 249 3.77 -18.17 44.38
CA LEU A 249 2.40 -18.00 43.88
C LEU A 249 1.35 -18.20 45.01
N GLU A 250 1.81 -18.71 46.15
CA GLU A 250 1.05 -18.90 47.37
C GLU A 250 0.77 -17.63 48.13
N ASN A 251 1.52 -16.54 47.88
CA ASN A 251 1.43 -15.31 48.69
C ASN A 251 0.75 -14.13 48.03
N ASN A 252 -0.14 -14.32 47.04
CA ASN A 252 -0.94 -13.28 46.36
C ASN A 252 -0.13 -12.11 45.75
N ASP A 253 1.18 -12.19 45.66
CA ASP A 253 2.05 -11.14 45.12
C ASP A 253 2.33 -11.30 43.63
N PHE A 254 1.42 -11.94 42.90
CA PHE A 254 1.51 -12.06 41.46
C PHE A 254 1.18 -10.74 40.79
N LYS A 255 2.18 -9.89 40.61
CA LYS A 255 2.04 -8.67 39.81
C LYS A 255 2.61 -8.91 38.43
N TYR A 256 1.78 -9.34 37.49
CA TYR A 256 2.14 -9.34 36.08
C TYR A 256 1.76 -8.00 35.47
N TYR A 257 2.73 -7.22 35.06
CA TYR A 257 2.55 -6.01 34.27
C TYR A 257 2.70 -6.34 32.78
N GLY A 258 1.82 -7.13 32.25
CA GLY A 258 1.69 -7.43 30.84
C GLY A 258 2.88 -8.17 30.22
N ALA A 259 2.67 -9.38 29.79
CA ALA A 259 3.56 -10.07 28.85
C ALA A 259 2.88 -10.02 27.48
N SER A 260 3.53 -9.38 26.51
CA SER A 260 3.15 -9.51 25.12
C SER A 260 3.98 -10.61 24.50
N LEU A 261 3.36 -11.75 24.20
CA LEU A 261 4.00 -12.87 23.54
C LEU A 261 3.59 -12.88 22.07
N VAL A 262 4.54 -12.63 21.17
CA VAL A 262 4.34 -12.74 19.73
C VAL A 262 4.90 -14.07 19.28
N CYS A 263 4.03 -15.00 18.91
CA CYS A 263 4.44 -16.31 18.42
C CYS A 263 4.71 -16.29 16.91
N LYS A 264 5.76 -16.98 16.50
CA LYS A 264 6.24 -17.08 15.11
C LYS A 264 5.34 -17.96 14.22
N SER A 265 4.50 -18.79 14.82
CA SER A 265 3.57 -19.69 14.11
C SER A 265 2.40 -20.10 15.01
N ASP A 266 1.30 -20.56 14.40
CA ASP A 266 0.11 -21.12 15.05
C ASP A 266 0.33 -22.45 15.77
N THR A 267 1.57 -22.91 15.89
CA THR A 267 1.89 -24.09 16.69
C THR A 267 1.71 -23.73 18.16
N GLY A 268 0.61 -24.17 18.68
CA GLY A 268 0.03 -23.87 19.98
C GLY A 268 1.01 -23.48 21.07
N MET A 269 0.88 -22.25 21.56
CA MET A 269 1.60 -21.78 22.73
C MET A 269 1.20 -22.62 23.93
N LYS A 270 2.16 -23.31 24.52
CA LYS A 270 1.95 -23.99 25.80
C LYS A 270 2.49 -23.10 26.91
N LEU A 271 1.57 -22.57 27.71
CA LEU A 271 1.94 -21.91 28.96
C LEU A 271 2.24 -22.98 30.02
N TYR A 272 3.47 -23.07 30.46
CA TYR A 272 3.83 -23.96 31.52
C TYR A 272 3.86 -23.17 32.85
N PHE A 273 2.90 -23.49 33.71
CA PHE A 273 2.94 -23.02 35.09
C PHE A 273 3.43 -24.18 35.97
N GLU A 274 4.51 -23.97 36.70
CA GLU A 274 4.96 -24.94 37.69
C GLU A 274 4.16 -24.88 38.99
N ASN A 275 2.88 -24.90 38.87
CA ASN A 275 2.05 -25.20 40.02
C ASN A 275 1.42 -26.57 39.76
N LYS A 276 1.82 -27.55 40.60
CA LYS A 276 1.35 -28.93 40.48
C LYS A 276 -0.17 -29.08 40.56
N ASN A 277 -0.87 -28.02 40.95
CA ASN A 277 -2.32 -27.97 41.15
C ASN A 277 -3.07 -27.21 40.04
N ILE A 278 -2.39 -26.72 38.98
CA ILE A 278 -3.03 -26.01 37.87
C ILE A 278 -2.74 -26.76 36.57
N HIS A 279 -3.78 -27.33 35.96
CA HIS A 279 -3.65 -28.19 34.79
C HIS A 279 -4.32 -27.59 33.54
N SER A 280 -5.02 -26.46 33.63
CA SER A 280 -5.70 -25.83 32.50
C SER A 280 -5.82 -24.31 32.62
N LEU A 281 -5.98 -23.62 31.50
CA LEU A 281 -6.27 -22.19 31.47
C LEU A 281 -7.54 -21.82 32.26
N LYS A 282 -8.56 -22.67 32.22
CA LYS A 282 -9.79 -22.47 33.01
C LYS A 282 -9.57 -22.49 34.52
N GLU A 283 -8.63 -23.29 34.99
CA GLU A 283 -8.25 -23.33 36.40
C GLU A 283 -7.48 -22.07 36.80
N ILE A 284 -6.66 -21.53 35.90
CA ILE A 284 -5.97 -20.26 36.10
C ILE A 284 -6.97 -19.10 36.19
N GLU A 285 -7.90 -19.01 35.22
CA GLU A 285 -8.96 -18.01 35.20
C GLU A 285 -9.78 -18.04 36.51
N LYS A 286 -10.17 -19.22 36.95
CA LYS A 286 -10.98 -19.39 38.16
C LYS A 286 -10.22 -19.06 39.44
N LYS A 287 -8.94 -19.42 39.52
CA LYS A 287 -8.13 -19.24 40.72
C LYS A 287 -7.64 -17.81 40.94
N TYR A 288 -7.40 -17.07 39.86
CA TYR A 288 -6.79 -15.73 39.90
C TYR A 288 -7.70 -14.61 39.41
N ASP A 289 -8.94 -14.89 39.10
CA ASP A 289 -9.93 -13.92 38.58
C ASP A 289 -9.40 -13.10 37.38
N ILE A 290 -8.63 -13.76 36.50
CA ILE A 290 -8.13 -13.19 35.26
C ILE A 290 -8.99 -13.68 34.11
N SER A 291 -9.54 -12.75 33.34
CA SER A 291 -10.20 -13.12 32.10
C SER A 291 -9.16 -13.18 30.98
N VAL A 292 -8.90 -14.36 30.43
CA VAL A 292 -8.16 -14.53 29.18
C VAL A 292 -9.09 -14.11 28.05
N LYS A 293 -9.22 -12.79 27.85
CA LYS A 293 -9.90 -12.27 26.68
C LYS A 293 -8.94 -12.32 25.51
N ASP A 294 -9.33 -13.12 24.53
CA ASP A 294 -8.79 -13.09 23.17
C ASP A 294 -7.32 -13.49 22.98
N CYS A 295 -6.94 -14.70 23.41
CA CYS A 295 -5.95 -15.43 22.64
C CYS A 295 -6.64 -15.87 21.33
N LYS A 296 -6.76 -14.97 20.37
CA LYS A 296 -7.15 -15.36 19.02
C LYS A 296 -6.04 -16.19 18.41
N LYS A 297 -6.43 -17.38 18.00
CA LYS A 297 -5.64 -18.29 17.16
C LYS A 297 -5.21 -17.61 15.87
#